data_18ba57a7a0c25f659434b1c55c641d67
#
_entry.id   18ba57a7a0c25f659434b1c55c641d67
#
_cell.length_a   1.000
_cell.length_b   1.000
_cell.length_c   1.000
_cell.angle_alpha   90.00
_cell.angle_beta   90.00
_cell.angle_gamma   90.00
#
_symmetry.space_group_name_H-M   'P 1'
#
loop_
_entity.id
_entity.type
_entity.pdbx_description
1 polymer ?
#
loop_
_entity_poly.entity_id
_entity_poly.type
_entity_poly.pdbx_seq_one_letter_code
_entity_poly.pdbx_strand_id
1 'polypeptide(L)'
;MFEVKLKSHSSLYPYMQDYIHEREIKGICTGEAKTILSNFECYSASVGYSCEHISREHYHNWIDSLEGNEAHKSLYIRGVILFAKYLNLRGKISFVGMHPPYKSDFTPYIYSEEEIATLFSTVDKWRDYSINPGSIALVMPTLLRLIYSTGMRIGEALSIT
;
A
#
# COMPACT_ATOMS: atom_id res chain seq x y z
N MET A 1 -10.57 -13.37 -3.92
CA MET A 1 -11.61 -12.98 -2.96
C MET A 1 -10.92 -12.25 -1.81
N PHE A 2 -11.41 -11.07 -1.44
CA PHE A 2 -10.92 -10.36 -0.26
C PHE A 2 -11.58 -10.98 0.98
N GLU A 3 -10.79 -11.61 1.85
CA GLU A 3 -11.27 -12.28 3.05
C GLU A 3 -10.70 -11.64 4.31
N VAL A 4 -11.58 -11.31 5.25
CA VAL A 4 -11.23 -10.90 6.61
C VAL A 4 -11.79 -11.97 7.54
N LYS A 5 -10.92 -12.64 8.28
CA LYS A 5 -11.32 -13.72 9.20
C LYS A 5 -11.87 -13.11 10.50
N LEU A 6 -13.16 -12.88 10.54
CA LEU A 6 -13.90 -12.38 11.71
C LEU A 6 -15.04 -13.35 12.07
N LYS A 7 -15.47 -13.34 13.33
CA LYS A 7 -16.64 -14.10 13.79
C LYS A 7 -17.95 -13.56 13.20
N SER A 8 -18.02 -12.26 12.96
CA SER A 8 -19.13 -11.58 12.29
C SER A 8 -18.56 -10.41 11.49
N HIS A 9 -19.19 -10.10 10.36
CA HIS A 9 -18.83 -8.99 9.51
C HIS A 9 -19.75 -7.79 9.73
N SER A 10 -19.26 -6.58 9.48
CA SER A 10 -20.09 -5.39 9.43
C SER A 10 -20.99 -5.37 8.19
N SER A 11 -22.03 -4.54 8.20
CA SER A 11 -22.90 -4.35 7.01
C SER A 11 -22.16 -3.71 5.83
N LEU A 12 -20.95 -3.18 6.03
CA LEU A 12 -20.10 -2.63 4.97
C LEU A 12 -19.30 -3.69 4.22
N TYR A 13 -19.11 -4.87 4.80
CA TYR A 13 -18.22 -5.91 4.24
C TYR A 13 -18.56 -6.34 2.81
N PRO A 14 -19.81 -6.60 2.43
CA PRO A 14 -20.15 -6.93 1.05
C PRO A 14 -19.73 -5.85 0.05
N TYR A 15 -19.93 -4.58 0.41
CA TYR A 15 -19.53 -3.45 -0.45
C TYR A 15 -18.01 -3.29 -0.55
N MET A 16 -17.26 -3.67 0.50
CA MET A 16 -15.79 -3.73 0.44
C MET A 16 -15.31 -4.80 -0.53
N GLN A 17 -15.97 -5.97 -0.53
CA GLN A 17 -15.65 -7.03 -1.49
C GLN A 17 -15.91 -6.59 -2.92
N ASP A 18 -17.07 -5.99 -3.19
CA ASP A 18 -17.44 -5.47 -4.50
C ASP A 18 -16.46 -4.40 -4.98
N TYR A 19 -16.06 -3.47 -4.09
CA TYR A 19 -15.08 -2.44 -4.39
C TYR A 19 -13.72 -3.03 -4.81
N ILE A 20 -13.24 -4.01 -4.07
CA ILE A 20 -11.98 -4.70 -4.39
C ILE A 20 -12.09 -5.44 -5.72
N HIS A 21 -13.18 -6.18 -5.92
CA HIS A 21 -13.43 -6.94 -7.14
C HIS A 21 -13.47 -6.05 -8.39
N GLU A 22 -14.16 -4.90 -8.32
CA GLU A 22 -14.18 -3.95 -9.45
C GLU A 22 -12.79 -3.39 -9.78
N ARG A 23 -11.95 -3.15 -8.77
CA ARG A 23 -10.57 -2.71 -8.98
C ARG A 23 -9.73 -3.79 -9.65
N GLU A 24 -9.91 -5.04 -9.25
CA GLU A 24 -9.23 -6.21 -9.85
C GLU A 24 -9.60 -6.39 -11.32
N ILE A 25 -10.88 -6.29 -11.66
CA ILE A 25 -11.36 -6.34 -13.05
C ILE A 25 -10.72 -5.22 -13.90
N LYS A 26 -10.53 -4.04 -13.33
CA LYS A 26 -9.88 -2.89 -14.00
C LYS A 26 -8.35 -3.00 -14.05
N GLY A 27 -7.75 -4.09 -13.55
CA GLY A 27 -6.30 -4.28 -13.51
C GLY A 27 -5.58 -3.35 -12.51
N ILE A 28 -6.30 -2.74 -11.55
CA ILE A 28 -5.72 -1.86 -10.55
C ILE A 28 -5.19 -2.71 -9.40
N CYS A 29 -3.94 -2.45 -8.98
CA CYS A 29 -3.36 -3.14 -7.82
C CYS A 29 -4.22 -2.92 -6.56
N THR A 30 -4.59 -4.00 -5.87
CA THR A 30 -5.52 -3.97 -4.74
C THR A 30 -4.88 -4.27 -3.39
N GLY A 31 -3.58 -4.59 -3.33
CA GLY A 31 -2.91 -4.98 -2.08
C GLY A 31 -3.08 -3.97 -0.96
N GLU A 32 -2.76 -2.70 -1.23
CA GLU A 32 -2.93 -1.61 -0.28
C GLU A 32 -4.40 -1.42 0.14
N ALA A 33 -5.31 -1.41 -0.82
CA ALA A 33 -6.75 -1.24 -0.55
C ALA A 33 -7.30 -2.38 0.32
N LYS A 34 -6.87 -3.63 0.10
CA LYS A 34 -7.24 -4.78 0.93
C LYS A 34 -6.77 -4.61 2.37
N THR A 35 -5.54 -4.17 2.58
CA THR A 35 -4.99 -3.93 3.92
C THR A 35 -5.76 -2.85 4.67
N ILE A 36 -6.02 -1.72 4.00
CA ILE A 36 -6.75 -0.59 4.59
C ILE A 36 -8.18 -0.98 4.94
N LEU A 37 -8.90 -1.61 3.99
CA LEU A 37 -10.28 -2.02 4.23
C LEU A 37 -10.39 -3.17 5.24
N SER A 38 -9.39 -4.04 5.33
CA SER A 38 -9.32 -5.04 6.40
C SER A 38 -9.25 -4.40 7.78
N ASN A 39 -8.42 -3.38 7.95
CA ASN A 39 -8.33 -2.63 9.20
C ASN A 39 -9.66 -1.94 9.54
N PHE A 40 -10.27 -1.24 8.56
CA PHE A 40 -11.53 -0.56 8.74
C PHE A 40 -12.67 -1.54 9.07
N GLU A 41 -12.70 -2.70 8.42
CA GLU A 41 -13.67 -3.78 8.71
C GLU A 41 -13.47 -4.37 10.10
N CYS A 42 -12.22 -4.65 10.51
CA CYS A 42 -11.93 -5.12 11.86
C CYS A 42 -12.46 -4.17 12.93
N TYR A 43 -12.25 -2.88 12.75
CA TYR A 43 -12.82 -1.86 13.63
C TYR A 43 -14.35 -1.86 13.59
N SER A 44 -14.95 -1.79 12.38
CA SER A 44 -16.41 -1.74 12.21
C SER A 44 -17.11 -2.96 12.82
N ALA A 45 -16.54 -4.13 12.62
CA ALA A 45 -17.06 -5.36 13.22
C ALA A 45 -16.92 -5.39 14.75
N SER A 46 -15.81 -4.85 15.28
CA SER A 46 -15.57 -4.82 16.73
C SER A 46 -16.58 -3.96 17.48
N VAL A 47 -17.07 -2.89 16.83
CA VAL A 47 -18.10 -2.00 17.40
C VAL A 47 -19.53 -2.38 16.98
N GLY A 48 -19.68 -3.50 16.25
CA GLY A 48 -21.00 -3.98 15.81
C GLY A 48 -21.68 -3.04 14.82
N TYR A 49 -20.91 -2.40 13.90
CA TYR A 49 -21.46 -1.43 12.96
C TYR A 49 -22.41 -2.06 11.94
N SER A 50 -23.67 -1.62 11.96
CA SER A 50 -24.76 -2.21 11.17
C SER A 50 -25.29 -1.33 10.04
N CYS A 51 -24.73 -0.13 9.83
CA CYS A 51 -25.14 0.75 8.74
C CYS A 51 -24.44 0.39 7.42
N GLU A 52 -25.14 0.50 6.30
CA GLU A 52 -24.60 0.28 4.96
C GLU A 52 -23.95 1.51 4.33
N HIS A 53 -23.69 2.53 5.14
CA HIS A 53 -23.00 3.76 4.76
C HIS A 53 -22.04 4.14 5.88
N ILE A 54 -21.07 4.98 5.61
CA ILE A 54 -20.13 5.46 6.60
C ILE A 54 -20.71 6.74 7.22
N SER A 55 -21.07 6.71 8.51
CA SER A 55 -21.47 7.91 9.24
C SER A 55 -20.25 8.76 9.60
N ARG A 56 -20.47 10.07 9.83
CA ARG A 56 -19.41 10.98 10.24
C ARG A 56 -18.78 10.54 11.57
N GLU A 57 -19.61 10.15 12.52
CA GLU A 57 -19.18 9.70 13.83
C GLU A 57 -18.32 8.42 13.74
N HIS A 58 -18.80 7.41 13.01
CA HIS A 58 -18.05 6.16 12.82
C HIS A 58 -16.69 6.39 12.16
N TYR A 59 -16.63 7.29 11.16
CA TYR A 59 -15.39 7.66 10.48
C TYR A 59 -14.38 8.30 11.44
N HIS A 60 -14.81 9.27 12.29
CA HIS A 60 -13.91 9.94 13.22
C HIS A 60 -13.45 9.00 14.34
N ASN A 61 -14.36 8.21 14.93
CA ASN A 61 -14.00 7.23 15.95
C ASN A 61 -12.98 6.18 15.42
N TRP A 62 -13.12 5.79 14.17
CA TRP A 62 -12.12 4.92 13.56
C TRP A 62 -10.76 5.63 13.39
N ILE A 63 -10.74 6.89 12.94
CA ILE A 63 -9.49 7.66 12.83
C ILE A 63 -8.79 7.75 14.19
N ASP A 64 -9.54 8.02 15.25
CA ASP A 64 -8.99 8.14 16.60
C ASP A 64 -8.43 6.81 17.12
N SER A 65 -8.91 5.67 16.58
CA SER A 65 -8.40 4.34 16.89
C SER A 65 -7.14 3.97 16.10
N LEU A 66 -6.75 4.74 15.08
CA LEU A 66 -5.58 4.44 14.26
C LEU A 66 -4.28 4.68 15.03
N GLU A 67 -3.46 3.64 15.07
CA GLU A 67 -2.10 3.71 15.59
C GLU A 67 -1.08 3.95 14.47
N GLY A 68 0.12 4.42 14.83
CA GLY A 68 1.20 4.64 13.89
C GLY A 68 1.51 6.11 13.62
N ASN A 69 2.45 6.34 12.70
CA ASN A 69 2.87 7.69 12.31
C ASN A 69 1.86 8.38 11.38
N GLU A 70 2.03 9.70 11.22
CA GLU A 70 1.13 10.52 10.40
C GLU A 70 1.04 10.06 8.93
N ALA A 71 2.14 9.55 8.37
CA ALA A 71 2.14 9.01 7.01
C ALA A 71 1.23 7.79 6.89
N HIS A 72 1.32 6.87 7.85
CA HIS A 72 0.50 5.67 7.90
C HIS A 72 -0.99 6.02 8.07
N LYS A 73 -1.30 6.92 9.02
CA LYS A 73 -2.68 7.39 9.22
C LYS A 73 -3.25 8.06 7.97
N SER A 74 -2.47 8.94 7.34
CA SER A 74 -2.86 9.63 6.11
C SER A 74 -3.19 8.65 4.98
N LEU A 75 -2.39 7.57 4.82
CA LEU A 75 -2.63 6.51 3.84
C LEU A 75 -3.96 5.79 4.07
N TYR A 76 -4.22 5.41 5.33
CA TYR A 76 -5.45 4.71 5.72
C TYR A 76 -6.69 5.59 5.53
N ILE A 77 -6.62 6.84 5.97
CA ILE A 77 -7.68 7.84 5.80
C ILE A 77 -8.01 8.01 4.32
N ARG A 78 -6.99 8.15 3.45
CA ARG A 78 -7.17 8.26 2.00
C ARG A 78 -7.89 7.05 1.42
N GLY A 79 -7.53 5.84 1.85
CA GLY A 79 -8.16 4.61 1.36
C GLY A 79 -9.64 4.51 1.71
N VAL A 80 -10.01 4.86 2.95
CA VAL A 80 -11.42 4.87 3.37
C VAL A 80 -12.21 6.00 2.71
N ILE A 81 -11.60 7.17 2.44
CA ILE A 81 -12.23 8.24 1.64
C ILE A 81 -12.58 7.74 0.23
N LEU A 82 -11.68 7.00 -0.42
CA LEU A 82 -11.94 6.44 -1.74
C LEU A 82 -13.09 5.41 -1.70
N PHE A 83 -13.13 4.60 -0.67
CA PHE A 83 -14.24 3.66 -0.45
C PHE A 83 -15.56 4.38 -0.15
N ALA A 84 -15.57 5.45 0.65
CA ALA A 84 -16.76 6.27 0.90
C ALA A 84 -17.30 6.90 -0.38
N LYS A 85 -16.42 7.39 -1.26
CA LYS A 85 -16.80 7.90 -2.59
C LYS A 85 -17.44 6.80 -3.45
N TYR A 86 -16.89 5.59 -3.41
CA TYR A 86 -17.46 4.44 -4.10
C TYR A 86 -18.87 4.11 -3.60
N LEU A 87 -19.09 4.09 -2.27
CA LEU A 87 -20.40 3.89 -1.68
C LEU A 87 -21.42 4.95 -2.16
N ASN A 88 -21.00 6.22 -2.24
CA ASN A 88 -21.85 7.29 -2.75
C ASN A 88 -22.24 7.09 -4.22
N LEU A 89 -21.33 6.57 -5.05
CA LEU A 89 -21.65 6.20 -6.43
C LEU A 89 -22.66 5.04 -6.52
N ARG A 90 -22.78 4.24 -5.47
CA ARG A 90 -23.77 3.15 -5.32
C ARG A 90 -25.06 3.60 -4.62
N GLY A 91 -25.27 4.90 -4.46
CA GLY A 91 -26.45 5.47 -3.83
C GLY A 91 -26.49 5.39 -2.30
N LYS A 92 -25.36 5.04 -1.64
CA LYS A 92 -25.24 5.05 -0.19
C LYS A 92 -24.69 6.41 0.25
N ILE A 93 -25.45 7.14 1.06
CA ILE A 93 -25.04 8.49 1.52
C ILE A 93 -23.99 8.36 2.61
N SER A 94 -22.74 8.16 2.22
CA SER A 94 -21.60 8.04 3.13
C SER A 94 -20.89 9.36 3.33
N PHE A 95 -20.43 9.60 4.55
CA PHE A 95 -19.58 10.74 4.87
C PHE A 95 -18.22 10.62 4.17
N VAL A 96 -17.84 11.65 3.44
CA VAL A 96 -16.52 11.75 2.80
C VAL A 96 -15.70 12.75 3.57
N GLY A 97 -14.75 12.26 4.37
CA GLY A 97 -13.83 13.09 5.12
C GLY A 97 -12.86 13.89 4.24
N MET A 98 -12.19 14.86 4.82
CA MET A 98 -11.07 15.54 4.18
C MET A 98 -9.78 14.74 4.41
N HIS A 99 -8.96 14.65 3.37
CA HIS A 99 -7.62 14.08 3.51
C HIS A 99 -6.73 15.07 4.26
N PRO A 100 -6.13 14.68 5.41
CA PRO A 100 -5.23 15.57 6.12
C PRO A 100 -4.00 15.87 5.25
N PRO A 101 -3.52 17.13 5.22
CA PRO A 101 -2.29 17.45 4.52
C PRO A 101 -1.13 16.74 5.23
N TYR A 102 -0.45 15.86 4.52
CA TYR A 102 0.78 15.23 4.99
C TYR A 102 1.97 15.82 4.24
N LYS A 103 2.91 16.38 4.98
CA LYS A 103 4.21 16.80 4.45
C LYS A 103 5.23 15.74 4.82
N SER A 104 5.88 15.17 3.83
CA SER A 104 7.02 14.30 4.07
C SER A 104 8.25 15.17 4.39
N ASP A 105 8.84 14.96 5.55
CA ASP A 105 10.13 15.56 5.93
C ASP A 105 11.32 14.76 5.37
N PHE A 106 11.03 13.74 4.55
CA PHE A 106 12.06 12.91 3.95
C PHE A 106 12.86 13.71 2.93
N THR A 107 14.15 13.90 3.23
CA THR A 107 15.14 14.43 2.28
C THR A 107 15.96 13.24 1.75
N PRO A 108 15.90 12.96 0.43
CA PRO A 108 16.70 11.90 -0.15
C PRO A 108 18.20 12.15 0.07
N TYR A 109 18.94 11.12 0.45
CA TYR A 109 20.39 11.16 0.46
C TYR A 109 20.92 11.09 -0.98
N ILE A 110 21.77 12.02 -1.36
CA ILE A 110 22.41 12.07 -2.68
C ILE A 110 23.83 11.52 -2.51
N TYR A 111 24.08 10.37 -3.12
CA TYR A 111 25.40 9.73 -3.07
C TYR A 111 26.43 10.52 -3.87
N SER A 112 27.65 10.63 -3.35
CA SER A 112 28.78 11.17 -4.11
C SER A 112 29.27 10.19 -5.16
N GLU A 113 30.09 10.67 -6.10
CA GLU A 113 30.68 9.80 -7.13
C GLU A 113 31.57 8.72 -6.51
N GLU A 114 32.33 9.04 -5.45
CA GLU A 114 33.17 8.10 -4.73
C GLU A 114 32.35 7.02 -4.01
N GLU A 115 31.22 7.39 -3.43
CA GLU A 115 30.29 6.44 -2.79
C GLU A 115 29.69 5.49 -3.82
N ILE A 116 29.28 6.01 -4.98
CA ILE A 116 28.76 5.20 -6.08
C ILE A 116 29.84 4.24 -6.61
N ALA A 117 31.08 4.72 -6.81
CA ALA A 117 32.21 3.87 -7.23
C ALA A 117 32.50 2.77 -6.19
N THR A 118 32.45 3.12 -4.90
CA THR A 118 32.62 2.15 -3.82
C THR A 118 31.52 1.12 -3.79
N LEU A 119 30.25 1.53 -3.99
CA LEU A 119 29.12 0.62 -4.07
C LEU A 119 29.30 -0.38 -5.22
N PHE A 120 29.64 0.08 -6.42
CA PHE A 120 29.87 -0.82 -7.55
C PHE A 120 31.05 -1.78 -7.31
N SER A 121 32.18 -1.28 -6.79
CA SER A 121 33.33 -2.11 -6.48
C SER A 121 33.04 -3.18 -5.43
N THR A 122 32.16 -2.87 -4.48
CA THR A 122 31.74 -3.81 -3.43
C THR A 122 30.87 -4.91 -4.01
N VAL A 123 29.90 -4.55 -4.85
CA VAL A 123 28.99 -5.52 -5.47
C VAL A 123 29.73 -6.41 -6.48
N ASP A 124 30.73 -5.88 -7.21
CA ASP A 124 31.55 -6.68 -8.13
C ASP A 124 32.43 -7.72 -7.40
N LYS A 125 32.78 -7.43 -6.16
CA LYS A 125 33.56 -8.34 -5.30
C LYS A 125 32.68 -9.31 -4.52
N TRP A 126 31.36 -9.12 -4.57
CA TRP A 126 30.44 -9.98 -3.85
C TRP A 126 30.51 -11.41 -4.41
N ARG A 127 30.94 -12.34 -3.59
CA ARG A 127 31.03 -13.75 -3.89
C ARG A 127 29.93 -14.49 -3.15
N ASP A 128 29.05 -15.14 -3.88
CA ASP A 128 28.17 -16.12 -3.32
C ASP A 128 28.79 -17.51 -3.52
N TYR A 129 29.01 -18.21 -2.43
CA TYR A 129 29.58 -19.57 -2.47
C TYR A 129 28.54 -20.62 -2.88
N SER A 130 27.29 -20.23 -3.09
CA SER A 130 26.27 -21.12 -3.65
C SER A 130 26.42 -21.21 -5.19
N ILE A 131 26.57 -22.42 -5.70
CA ILE A 131 26.67 -22.72 -7.14
C ILE A 131 25.27 -22.58 -7.82
N ASN A 132 24.42 -21.74 -7.34
CA ASN A 132 23.07 -21.59 -7.89
C ASN A 132 23.09 -20.54 -9.02
N PRO A 133 22.71 -20.88 -10.28
CA PRO A 133 22.68 -19.93 -11.40
C PRO A 133 21.77 -18.72 -11.16
N GLY A 134 20.80 -18.82 -10.22
CA GLY A 134 19.93 -17.74 -9.79
C GLY A 134 20.48 -16.91 -8.61
N SER A 135 21.79 -17.06 -8.29
CA SER A 135 22.41 -16.32 -7.20
C SER A 135 22.29 -14.81 -7.39
N ILE A 136 21.82 -14.12 -6.38
CA ILE A 136 21.70 -12.66 -6.36
C ILE A 136 23.06 -11.98 -6.66
N ALA A 137 24.16 -12.61 -6.29
CA ALA A 137 25.52 -12.11 -6.54
C ALA A 137 25.85 -11.99 -8.04
N LEU A 138 25.24 -12.80 -8.90
CA LEU A 138 25.42 -12.73 -10.36
C LEU A 138 24.60 -11.63 -11.00
N VAL A 139 23.40 -11.37 -10.45
CA VAL A 139 22.43 -10.43 -11.04
C VAL A 139 22.65 -9.01 -10.55
N MET A 140 23.02 -8.83 -9.27
CA MET A 140 23.11 -7.51 -8.63
C MET A 140 24.07 -6.53 -9.32
N PRO A 141 25.28 -6.91 -9.79
CA PRO A 141 26.16 -5.96 -10.46
C PRO A 141 25.55 -5.35 -11.72
N THR A 142 24.87 -6.17 -12.50
CA THR A 142 24.20 -5.75 -13.75
C THR A 142 22.95 -4.93 -13.44
N LEU A 143 22.13 -5.39 -12.49
CA LEU A 143 20.89 -4.71 -12.08
C LEU A 143 21.16 -3.31 -11.54
N LEU A 144 22.15 -3.15 -10.65
CA LEU A 144 22.49 -1.84 -10.09
C LEU A 144 23.00 -0.87 -11.16
N ARG A 145 23.85 -1.34 -12.10
CA ARG A 145 24.30 -0.50 -13.21
C ARG A 145 23.15 -0.12 -14.15
N LEU A 146 22.24 -1.04 -14.42
CA LEU A 146 21.04 -0.75 -15.21
C LEU A 146 20.19 0.34 -14.55
N ILE A 147 19.86 0.18 -13.26
CA ILE A 147 19.08 1.17 -12.51
C ILE A 147 19.78 2.52 -12.47
N TYR A 148 21.07 2.54 -12.18
CA TYR A 148 21.88 3.76 -12.10
C TYR A 148 21.95 4.50 -13.44
N SER A 149 22.16 3.78 -14.55
CA SER A 149 22.33 4.38 -15.87
C SER A 149 21.01 4.83 -16.50
N THR A 150 19.89 4.16 -16.18
CA THR A 150 18.59 4.43 -16.81
C THR A 150 17.62 5.22 -15.93
N GLY A 151 17.84 5.26 -14.62
CA GLY A 151 16.89 5.82 -13.66
C GLY A 151 15.59 5.01 -13.49
N MET A 152 15.56 3.77 -13.99
CA MET A 152 14.42 2.88 -13.84
C MET A 152 14.12 2.57 -12.38
N ARG A 153 12.83 2.40 -12.06
CA ARG A 153 12.44 1.82 -10.76
C ARG A 153 12.84 0.34 -10.71
N ILE A 154 13.19 -0.14 -9.53
CA ILE A 154 13.60 -1.53 -9.34
C ILE A 154 12.56 -2.54 -9.86
N GLY A 155 11.26 -2.27 -9.67
CA GLY A 155 10.18 -3.11 -10.19
C GLY A 155 10.12 -3.14 -11.72
N GLU A 156 10.42 -2.02 -12.39
CA GLU A 156 10.50 -1.92 -13.84
C GLU A 156 11.70 -2.72 -14.36
N ALA A 157 12.87 -2.55 -13.72
CA ALA A 157 14.07 -3.27 -14.09
C ALA A 157 13.93 -4.80 -13.93
N LEU A 158 13.24 -5.26 -12.88
CA LEU A 158 12.98 -6.68 -12.63
C LEU A 158 11.89 -7.27 -13.55
N SER A 159 11.09 -6.45 -14.21
CA SER A 159 10.05 -6.89 -15.16
C SER A 159 10.54 -6.99 -16.61
N ILE A 160 11.80 -6.64 -16.88
CA ILE A 160 12.39 -6.80 -18.20
C ILE A 160 12.64 -8.29 -18.44
N THR A 161 11.93 -8.86 -19.41
CA THR A 161 12.07 -10.27 -19.87
C THR A 161 12.63 -10.31 -21.27
#